data_2910ca11ee1ce9e52ee014f4860eda95
#
_entry.id   2910ca11ee1ce9e52ee014f4860eda95
#
_cell.length_a   1.000
_cell.length_b   1.000
_cell.length_c   1.000
_cell.angle_alpha   90.00
_cell.angle_beta   90.00
_cell.angle_gamma   90.00
#
_symmetry.space_group_name_H-M   'P 1'
#
loop_
_entity.id
_entity.type
_entity.pdbx_description
1 polymer ?
#
loop_
_entity_poly.entity_id
_entity_poly.type
_entity_poly.pdbx_seq_one_letter_code
_entity_poly.pdbx_strand_id
1 'polypeptide(L)'
;MDFYFQRQYRGPLKAILLDWAGTTMDYGCYAPAVVFRQVFEKQNVPITMAEARGPMGAHKKVHIRKISQTASVHQRWEEAHGRAPNETDGETMFTEFVPLQLSCLAQYADLIPGTLDAFADFRKRNLKIGSTTGYTGEMMTLLQDEAKKRGYAPDATVC
;
A
#
# COMPACT_ATOMS: atom_id res chain seq x y z
N MET A 1 13.45 -12.53 -34.01
CA MET A 1 13.73 -13.67 -33.12
C MET A 1 13.60 -13.17 -31.71
N ASP A 2 12.45 -13.41 -31.07
CA ASP A 2 12.20 -12.93 -29.72
C ASP A 2 12.79 -13.94 -28.73
N PHE A 3 13.81 -13.51 -27.98
CA PHE A 3 14.43 -14.33 -26.94
C PHE A 3 13.55 -14.29 -25.70
N TYR A 4 12.76 -15.34 -25.45
CA TYR A 4 12.07 -15.59 -24.18
C TYR A 4 13.07 -16.22 -23.21
N PHE A 5 13.55 -15.43 -22.23
CA PHE A 5 14.36 -15.95 -21.14
C PHE A 5 13.46 -16.39 -19.99
N GLN A 6 13.13 -17.68 -19.90
CA GLN A 6 12.50 -18.25 -18.70
C GLN A 6 13.58 -18.63 -17.70
N ARG A 7 13.71 -17.86 -16.61
CA ARG A 7 14.49 -18.30 -15.44
C ARG A 7 13.75 -19.47 -14.78
N GLN A 8 14.17 -20.69 -15.05
CA GLN A 8 13.74 -21.84 -14.28
C GLN A 8 14.68 -22.00 -13.07
N TYR A 9 14.22 -21.58 -11.90
CA TYR A 9 14.91 -21.90 -10.66
C TYR A 9 14.64 -23.38 -10.34
N ARG A 10 15.70 -24.20 -10.31
CA ARG A 10 15.63 -25.64 -10.02
C ARG A 10 16.08 -25.99 -8.59
N GLY A 11 16.38 -25.03 -7.77
CA GLY A 11 16.78 -25.23 -6.37
C GLY A 11 15.58 -25.26 -5.41
N PRO A 12 15.78 -25.65 -4.13
CA PRO A 12 14.75 -25.60 -3.11
C PRO A 12 14.38 -24.16 -2.81
N LEU A 13 13.08 -23.85 -2.65
CA LEU A 13 12.62 -22.58 -2.11
C LEU A 13 13.23 -22.39 -0.71
N LYS A 14 13.74 -21.19 -0.42
CA LYS A 14 14.33 -20.85 0.87
C LYS A 14 13.63 -19.69 1.56
N ALA A 15 12.95 -18.87 0.81
CA ALA A 15 12.23 -17.71 1.34
C ALA A 15 10.99 -17.38 0.50
N ILE A 16 10.05 -16.68 1.11
CA ILE A 16 8.87 -16.08 0.50
C ILE A 16 8.88 -14.59 0.86
N LEU A 17 8.55 -13.76 -0.10
CA LEU A 17 8.33 -12.33 0.10
C LEU A 17 6.85 -12.02 -0.10
N LEU A 18 6.25 -11.38 0.90
CA LEU A 18 4.83 -11.03 0.92
C LEU A 18 4.67 -9.51 1.02
N ASP A 19 3.66 -8.98 0.35
CA ASP A 19 3.22 -7.62 0.58
C ASP A 19 2.31 -7.55 1.82
N TRP A 20 2.02 -6.35 2.32
CA TRP A 20 1.17 -6.13 3.48
C TRP A 20 -0.28 -5.87 3.10
N ALA A 21 -0.62 -4.65 2.70
CA ALA A 21 -2.00 -4.27 2.44
C ALA A 21 -2.61 -5.02 1.25
N GLY A 22 -3.70 -5.74 1.50
CA GLY A 22 -4.37 -6.55 0.49
C GLY A 22 -3.76 -7.93 0.24
N THR A 23 -2.64 -8.26 0.90
CA THR A 23 -1.98 -9.58 0.81
C THR A 23 -2.00 -10.31 2.14
N THR A 24 -1.49 -9.70 3.22
CA THR A 24 -1.45 -10.31 4.55
C THR A 24 -2.40 -9.65 5.54
N MET A 25 -2.71 -8.38 5.35
CA MET A 25 -3.68 -7.63 6.16
C MET A 25 -4.43 -6.61 5.31
N ASP A 26 -5.42 -5.94 5.91
CA ASP A 26 -6.28 -4.94 5.27
C ASP A 26 -6.91 -5.48 3.98
N TYR A 27 -7.84 -6.42 4.11
CA TYR A 27 -8.58 -6.99 2.98
C TYR A 27 -9.21 -5.87 2.13
N GLY A 28 -8.77 -5.79 0.86
CA GLY A 28 -9.23 -4.77 -0.09
C GLY A 28 -8.50 -3.43 -0.01
N CYS A 29 -7.41 -3.31 0.74
CA CYS A 29 -6.59 -2.09 0.86
C CYS A 29 -7.42 -0.85 1.22
N TYR A 30 -8.27 -0.97 2.24
CA TYR A 30 -9.16 0.12 2.64
C TYR A 30 -8.43 1.27 3.33
N ALA A 31 -7.45 0.97 4.21
CA ALA A 31 -6.74 2.00 4.97
C ALA A 31 -6.17 3.11 4.07
N PRO A 32 -5.30 2.81 3.07
CA PRO A 32 -4.78 3.86 2.21
C PRO A 32 -5.84 4.48 1.30
N ALA A 33 -6.79 3.68 0.78
CA ALA A 33 -7.79 4.17 -0.17
C ALA A 33 -8.72 5.23 0.45
N VAL A 34 -9.14 5.02 1.71
CA VAL A 34 -9.97 5.99 2.44
C VAL A 34 -9.20 7.30 2.66
N VAL A 35 -7.93 7.22 3.05
CA VAL A 35 -7.11 8.41 3.29
C VAL A 35 -6.82 9.16 2.00
N PHE A 36 -6.54 8.49 0.88
CA PHE A 36 -6.41 9.16 -0.42
C PHE A 36 -7.67 9.94 -0.78
N ARG A 37 -8.85 9.36 -0.57
CA ARG A 37 -10.10 10.10 -0.80
C ARG A 37 -10.20 11.34 0.07
N GLN A 38 -9.87 11.25 1.36
CA GLN A 38 -9.92 12.37 2.30
C GLN A 38 -8.98 13.51 1.90
N VAL A 39 -7.74 13.21 1.52
CA VAL A 39 -6.79 14.28 1.15
C VAL A 39 -7.16 14.96 -0.16
N PHE A 40 -7.72 14.23 -1.13
CA PHE A 40 -8.23 14.83 -2.37
C PHE A 40 -9.53 15.63 -2.14
N GLU A 41 -10.42 15.16 -1.28
CA GLU A 41 -11.64 15.87 -0.90
C GLU A 41 -11.32 17.21 -0.21
N LYS A 42 -10.31 17.28 0.64
CA LYS A 42 -9.82 18.53 1.24
C LYS A 42 -9.31 19.53 0.20
N GLN A 43 -8.87 19.07 -0.96
CA GLN A 43 -8.50 19.92 -2.10
C GLN A 43 -9.71 20.28 -2.99
N ASN A 44 -10.94 19.98 -2.57
CA ASN A 44 -12.16 20.12 -3.38
C ASN A 44 -12.14 19.29 -4.69
N VAL A 45 -11.39 18.21 -4.71
CA VAL A 45 -11.25 17.28 -5.84
C VAL A 45 -11.65 15.88 -5.40
N PRO A 46 -12.95 15.58 -5.21
CA PRO A 46 -13.37 14.27 -4.75
C PRO A 46 -12.98 13.18 -5.77
N ILE A 47 -12.44 12.05 -5.25
CA ILE A 47 -12.07 10.90 -6.05
C ILE A 47 -12.87 9.67 -5.66
N THR A 48 -13.09 8.77 -6.60
CA THR A 48 -13.74 7.48 -6.37
C THR A 48 -12.80 6.48 -5.69
N MET A 49 -13.35 5.42 -5.11
CA MET A 49 -12.54 4.31 -4.58
C MET A 49 -11.71 3.61 -5.67
N ALA A 50 -12.21 3.55 -6.89
CA ALA A 50 -11.49 2.98 -8.03
C ALA A 50 -10.25 3.83 -8.38
N GLU A 51 -10.39 5.16 -8.44
CA GLU A 51 -9.28 6.08 -8.68
C GLU A 51 -8.27 6.05 -7.53
N ALA A 52 -8.74 6.00 -6.27
CA ALA A 52 -7.87 5.87 -5.10
C ALA A 52 -7.06 4.57 -5.10
N ARG A 53 -7.57 3.49 -5.66
CA ARG A 53 -6.93 2.17 -5.70
C ARG A 53 -6.06 1.93 -6.92
N GLY A 54 -6.26 2.68 -8.01
CA GLY A 54 -5.57 2.43 -9.28
C GLY A 54 -4.06 2.24 -9.15
N PRO A 55 -3.32 3.18 -8.51
CA PRO A 55 -1.87 3.06 -8.35
C PRO A 55 -1.42 2.25 -7.12
N MET A 56 -2.26 1.38 -6.52
CA MET A 56 -1.92 0.67 -5.29
C MET A 56 -0.59 -0.10 -5.41
N GLY A 57 0.15 -0.17 -4.29
CA GLY A 57 1.51 -0.74 -4.27
C GLY A 57 2.63 0.29 -4.48
N ALA A 58 2.35 1.46 -5.05
CA ALA A 58 3.34 2.52 -5.19
C ALA A 58 3.60 3.24 -3.85
N HIS A 59 4.82 3.79 -3.70
CA HIS A 59 5.13 4.73 -2.60
C HIS A 59 4.09 5.85 -2.55
N LYS A 60 3.63 6.24 -1.36
CA LYS A 60 2.43 7.09 -1.17
C LYS A 60 2.49 8.44 -1.90
N LYS A 61 3.65 9.08 -1.94
CA LYS A 61 3.87 10.32 -2.70
C LYS A 61 3.71 10.11 -4.22
N VAL A 62 4.28 9.02 -4.73
CA VAL A 62 4.13 8.63 -6.15
C VAL A 62 2.68 8.26 -6.46
N HIS A 63 2.00 7.64 -5.52
CA HIS A 63 0.59 7.27 -5.62
C HIS A 63 -0.29 8.51 -5.78
N ILE A 64 -0.14 9.52 -4.92
CA ILE A 64 -0.84 10.81 -5.01
C ILE A 64 -0.64 11.43 -6.40
N ARG A 65 0.61 11.51 -6.87
CA ARG A 65 0.94 12.05 -8.19
C ARG A 65 0.23 11.27 -9.31
N LYS A 66 0.24 9.95 -9.27
CA LYS A 66 -0.44 9.13 -10.28
C LYS A 66 -1.96 9.33 -10.28
N ILE A 67 -2.59 9.47 -9.11
CA ILE A 67 -4.02 9.81 -9.02
C ILE A 67 -4.27 11.17 -9.68
N SER A 68 -3.48 12.20 -9.34
CA SER A 68 -3.61 13.55 -9.90
C SER A 68 -3.44 13.59 -11.44
N GLN A 69 -2.68 12.65 -12.00
CA GLN A 69 -2.46 12.52 -13.45
C GLN A 69 -3.55 11.72 -14.16
N THR A 70 -4.48 11.09 -13.45
CA THR A 70 -5.62 10.40 -14.07
C THR A 70 -6.52 11.45 -14.73
N ALA A 71 -6.89 11.25 -15.99
CA ALA A 71 -7.59 12.26 -16.79
C ALA A 71 -8.84 12.86 -16.10
N SER A 72 -9.67 12.02 -15.49
CA SER A 72 -10.87 12.45 -14.75
C SER A 72 -10.54 13.26 -13.49
N VAL A 73 -9.46 12.94 -12.79
CA VAL A 73 -9.01 13.67 -11.59
C VAL A 73 -8.35 14.97 -11.98
N HIS A 74 -7.51 14.93 -13.02
CA HIS A 74 -6.84 16.11 -13.56
C HIS A 74 -7.85 17.17 -14.00
N GLN A 75 -8.90 16.77 -14.74
CA GLN A 75 -9.96 17.67 -15.15
C GLN A 75 -10.68 18.31 -13.94
N ARG A 76 -11.07 17.49 -12.94
CA ARG A 76 -11.70 18.02 -11.70
C ARG A 76 -10.76 18.97 -10.94
N TRP A 77 -9.45 18.72 -10.99
CA TRP A 77 -8.46 19.60 -10.39
C TRP A 77 -8.43 20.97 -11.10
N GLU A 78 -8.39 20.98 -12.43
CA GLU A 78 -8.45 22.22 -13.22
C GLU A 78 -9.76 23.00 -13.01
N GLU A 79 -10.88 22.30 -12.92
CA GLU A 79 -12.19 22.90 -12.60
C GLU A 79 -12.19 23.55 -11.20
N ALA A 80 -11.58 22.93 -10.21
CA ALA A 80 -11.55 23.41 -8.83
C ALA A 80 -10.53 24.53 -8.60
N HIS A 81 -9.38 24.48 -9.27
CA HIS A 81 -8.23 25.35 -8.98
C HIS A 81 -7.84 26.30 -10.14
N GLY A 82 -8.45 26.18 -11.31
CA GLY A 82 -8.12 26.98 -12.50
C GLY A 82 -6.74 26.70 -13.10
N ARG A 83 -6.07 25.62 -12.65
CA ARG A 83 -4.74 25.21 -13.09
C ARG A 83 -4.53 23.70 -12.93
N ALA A 84 -3.56 23.15 -13.63
CA ALA A 84 -3.12 21.77 -13.44
C ALA A 84 -2.52 21.53 -12.03
N PRO A 85 -2.61 20.30 -11.48
CA PRO A 85 -1.91 19.93 -10.25
C PRO A 85 -0.40 19.97 -10.46
N ASN A 86 0.33 20.43 -9.45
CA ASN A 86 1.78 20.56 -9.47
C ASN A 86 2.46 19.77 -8.33
N GLU A 87 3.80 19.81 -8.26
CA GLU A 87 4.58 19.09 -7.26
C GLU A 87 4.25 19.57 -5.83
N THR A 88 4.06 20.87 -5.63
CA THR A 88 3.73 21.45 -4.30
C THR A 88 2.38 20.94 -3.79
N ASP A 89 1.39 20.77 -4.68
CA ASP A 89 0.10 20.18 -4.32
C ASP A 89 0.28 18.75 -3.82
N GLY A 90 1.12 17.98 -4.52
CA GLY A 90 1.47 16.60 -4.14
C GLY A 90 2.16 16.51 -2.79
N GLU A 91 3.08 17.43 -2.50
CA GLU A 91 3.78 17.53 -1.19
C GLU A 91 2.79 17.87 -0.08
N THR A 92 1.92 18.85 -0.30
CA THR A 92 0.90 19.24 0.67
C THR A 92 -0.02 18.06 0.99
N MET A 93 -0.56 17.39 -0.03
CA MET A 93 -1.41 16.21 0.16
C MET A 93 -0.66 15.07 0.87
N PHE A 94 0.61 14.85 0.57
CA PHE A 94 1.41 13.82 1.25
C PHE A 94 1.64 14.15 2.73
N THR A 95 1.92 15.40 3.04
CA THR A 95 2.10 15.87 4.43
C THR A 95 0.82 15.67 5.25
N GLU A 96 -0.35 15.88 4.66
CA GLU A 96 -1.64 15.61 5.30
C GLU A 96 -1.98 14.11 5.35
N PHE A 97 -1.54 13.35 4.36
CA PHE A 97 -1.82 11.93 4.25
C PHE A 97 -1.23 11.12 5.42
N VAL A 98 0.02 11.38 5.80
CA VAL A 98 0.74 10.58 6.79
C VAL A 98 0.02 10.56 8.16
N PRO A 99 -0.33 11.69 8.80
CA PRO A 99 -1.03 11.67 10.07
C PRO A 99 -2.44 11.07 9.99
N LEU A 100 -3.17 11.29 8.89
CA LEU A 100 -4.48 10.66 8.67
C LEU A 100 -4.37 9.15 8.56
N GLN A 101 -3.37 8.67 7.80
CA GLN A 101 -3.14 7.23 7.68
C GLN A 101 -2.80 6.61 9.05
N LEU A 102 -1.90 7.21 9.82
CA LEU A 102 -1.52 6.74 11.15
C LEU A 102 -2.72 6.66 12.09
N SER A 103 -3.61 7.65 12.05
CA SER A 103 -4.79 7.70 12.93
C SER A 103 -5.81 6.59 12.67
N CYS A 104 -5.89 6.09 11.44
CA CYS A 104 -6.87 5.05 11.08
C CYS A 104 -6.25 3.65 10.89
N LEU A 105 -4.92 3.56 10.78
CA LEU A 105 -4.23 2.35 10.34
C LEU A 105 -4.52 1.12 11.21
N ALA A 106 -4.59 1.32 12.53
CA ALA A 106 -4.88 0.23 13.47
C ALA A 106 -6.28 -0.39 13.27
N GLN A 107 -7.25 0.38 12.74
CA GLN A 107 -8.60 -0.09 12.45
C GLN A 107 -8.66 -1.06 11.27
N TYR A 108 -7.64 -1.03 10.41
CA TYR A 108 -7.53 -1.87 9.21
C TYR A 108 -6.40 -2.91 9.33
N ALA A 109 -5.90 -3.15 10.55
CA ALA A 109 -4.79 -4.07 10.80
C ALA A 109 -5.22 -5.54 10.96
N ASP A 110 -6.44 -5.88 10.56
CA ASP A 110 -6.89 -7.27 10.61
C ASP A 110 -6.21 -8.09 9.50
N LEU A 111 -5.79 -9.30 9.89
CA LEU A 111 -5.17 -10.23 8.95
C LEU A 111 -6.20 -10.76 7.96
N ILE A 112 -5.78 -10.91 6.72
CA ILE A 112 -6.60 -11.55 5.69
C ILE A 112 -6.82 -13.03 6.07
N PRO A 113 -8.05 -13.55 5.93
CA PRO A 113 -8.34 -14.96 6.23
C PRO A 113 -7.36 -15.90 5.52
N GLY A 114 -6.79 -16.86 6.24
CA GLY A 114 -5.79 -17.79 5.76
C GLY A 114 -4.34 -17.32 5.88
N THR A 115 -4.07 -16.06 6.24
CA THR A 115 -2.69 -15.55 6.41
C THR A 115 -1.92 -16.37 7.46
N LEU A 116 -2.50 -16.66 8.62
CA LEU A 116 -1.82 -17.41 9.67
C LEU A 116 -1.61 -18.88 9.28
N ASP A 117 -2.55 -19.49 8.57
CA ASP A 117 -2.42 -20.86 8.09
C ASP A 117 -1.27 -20.97 7.07
N ALA A 118 -1.22 -20.05 6.12
CA ALA A 118 -0.14 -19.96 5.15
C ALA A 118 1.21 -19.69 5.83
N PHE A 119 1.23 -18.76 6.79
CA PHE A 119 2.42 -18.44 7.57
C PHE A 119 2.96 -19.67 8.32
N ALA A 120 2.06 -20.44 8.97
CA ALA A 120 2.41 -21.67 9.67
C ALA A 120 2.93 -22.77 8.72
N ASP A 121 2.32 -22.91 7.52
CA ASP A 121 2.79 -23.86 6.52
C ASP A 121 4.17 -23.51 5.98
N PHE A 122 4.44 -22.23 5.70
CA PHE A 122 5.76 -21.76 5.28
C PHE A 122 6.84 -22.03 6.36
N ARG A 123 6.51 -21.81 7.62
CA ARG A 123 7.42 -22.12 8.75
C ARG A 123 7.68 -23.62 8.88
N LYS A 124 6.67 -24.49 8.72
CA LYS A 124 6.84 -25.95 8.71
C LYS A 124 7.77 -26.42 7.60
N ARG A 125 7.80 -25.71 6.49
CA ARG A 125 8.72 -25.97 5.36
C ARG A 125 10.09 -25.34 5.54
N ASN A 126 10.40 -24.75 6.70
CA ASN A 126 11.64 -24.05 7.00
C ASN A 126 11.92 -22.86 6.04
N LEU A 127 10.88 -22.21 5.51
CA LEU A 127 11.04 -21.04 4.68
C LEU A 127 11.22 -19.79 5.53
N LYS A 128 12.11 -18.90 5.10
CA LYS A 128 12.18 -17.55 5.63
C LYS A 128 11.06 -16.74 5.04
N ILE A 129 10.50 -15.78 5.83
CA ILE A 129 9.40 -14.95 5.41
C ILE A 129 9.82 -13.50 5.50
N GLY A 130 10.04 -12.89 4.35
CA GLY A 130 10.26 -11.46 4.22
C GLY A 130 8.98 -10.75 3.83
N SER A 131 8.94 -9.45 4.01
CA SER A 131 7.85 -8.63 3.51
C SER A 131 8.33 -7.31 2.92
N THR A 132 7.56 -6.78 1.98
CA THR A 132 7.78 -5.48 1.35
C THR A 132 6.48 -4.69 1.38
N THR A 133 6.57 -3.36 1.36
CA THR A 133 5.39 -2.51 1.39
C THR A 133 5.66 -1.10 0.86
N GLY A 134 4.62 -0.42 0.41
CA GLY A 134 4.65 1.01 0.10
C GLY A 134 4.30 1.91 1.31
N TYR A 135 4.20 1.37 2.52
CA TYR A 135 4.07 2.16 3.74
C TYR A 135 5.40 2.77 4.15
N THR A 136 5.35 3.87 4.91
CA THR A 136 6.55 4.47 5.51
C THR A 136 7.01 3.67 6.74
N GLY A 137 8.27 3.86 7.16
CA GLY A 137 8.81 3.19 8.36
C GLY A 137 7.98 3.44 9.62
N GLU A 138 7.47 4.66 9.80
CA GLU A 138 6.61 5.02 10.93
C GLU A 138 5.28 4.23 10.92
N MET A 139 4.63 4.13 9.77
CA MET A 139 3.43 3.32 9.59
C MET A 139 3.71 1.85 9.86
N MET A 140 4.89 1.36 9.41
CA MET A 140 5.27 -0.03 9.59
C MET A 140 5.57 -0.39 11.04
N THR A 141 6.10 0.53 11.84
CA THR A 141 6.28 0.29 13.28
C THR A 141 4.94 -0.06 13.93
N LEU A 142 3.90 0.73 13.67
CA LEU A 142 2.56 0.48 14.21
C LEU A 142 1.97 -0.85 13.67
N LEU A 143 2.05 -1.08 12.36
CA LEU A 143 1.47 -2.26 11.73
C LEU A 143 2.17 -3.56 12.16
N GLN A 144 3.48 -3.56 12.31
CA GLN A 144 4.23 -4.71 12.78
C GLN A 144 3.84 -5.10 14.21
N ASP A 145 3.62 -4.10 15.10
CA ASP A 145 3.14 -4.36 16.46
C ASP A 145 1.74 -4.96 16.45
N GLU A 146 0.83 -4.41 15.64
CA GLU A 146 -0.54 -4.94 15.51
C GLU A 146 -0.57 -6.34 14.88
N ALA A 147 0.23 -6.59 13.84
CA ALA A 147 0.35 -7.89 13.20
C ALA A 147 0.92 -8.96 14.16
N LYS A 148 1.96 -8.58 14.94
CA LYS A 148 2.57 -9.46 15.94
C LYS A 148 1.57 -9.88 17.03
N LYS A 149 0.74 -8.96 17.52
CA LYS A 149 -0.34 -9.28 18.46
C LYS A 149 -1.32 -10.31 17.90
N ARG A 150 -1.50 -10.32 16.58
CA ARG A 150 -2.37 -11.24 15.83
C ARG A 150 -1.66 -12.53 15.36
N GLY A 151 -0.37 -12.70 15.69
CA GLY A 151 0.41 -13.91 15.36
C GLY A 151 1.20 -13.83 14.04
N TYR A 152 1.18 -12.72 13.32
CA TYR A 152 1.96 -12.53 12.09
C TYR A 152 3.23 -11.71 12.36
N ALA A 153 4.39 -12.35 12.23
CA ALA A 153 5.70 -11.72 12.43
C ALA A 153 6.71 -12.24 11.37
N PRO A 154 6.84 -11.57 10.22
CA PRO A 154 7.85 -11.92 9.22
C PRO A 154 9.28 -11.72 9.76
N ASP A 155 10.27 -12.44 9.19
CA ASP A 155 11.68 -12.36 9.61
C ASP A 155 12.32 -11.02 9.27
N ALA A 156 11.84 -10.37 8.20
CA ALA A 156 12.33 -9.08 7.75
C ALA A 156 11.21 -8.31 7.03
N THR A 157 11.23 -6.99 7.14
CA THR A 157 10.32 -6.08 6.42
C THR A 157 11.12 -4.94 5.79
N VAL A 158 10.82 -4.62 4.53
CA VAL A 158 11.39 -3.49 3.78
C VAL A 158 10.25 -2.54 3.40
N CYS A 159 10.40 -1.25 3.70
CA CYS A 159 9.47 -0.16 3.43
C CYS A 159 10.18 1.05 2.81
#